data_878a17ea097b44997af22a398d3166c0
#
_entry.id   878a17ea097b44997af22a398d3166c0
#
_cell.length_a   1.000
_cell.length_b   1.000
_cell.length_c   1.000
_cell.angle_alpha   90.00
_cell.angle_beta   90.00
_cell.angle_gamma   90.00
#
_symmetry.space_group_name_H-M   'P 1'
#
loop_
_entity.id
_entity.type
_entity.pdbx_description
1 polymer ?
#
loop_
_entity_poly.entity_id
_entity_poly.type
_entity_poly.pdbx_seq_one_letter_code
_entity_poly.pdbx_strand_id
1 'polypeptide(L)'
;MKNKMKKSYLTAMCATLAALLISVPLRIYQYFNIIEPQTGFYSKIDASVYVMYTVLAAAFICAMFVSRKKNEDDGIRRKSPMFLCVSIIMAIGVIVDSASQLIAYFELYSEATGANALSVSEYISAQGGTLLLLQAVFGCLSAVYFFVFGLTVGFGNSDGSKFRLFALVPVIWCIFRLLYRFKRTISFTNVSDLLLELFMLVFSLLFFLAYAQVTTKVDGSSVYWKLFACGLPASLFALVCFIPRFIIVVTGKSEMLADGYGVCFSDLTLAVFVAYNLISRARVQTEKLPE
;
A
#
# COMPACT_ATOMS: atom_id res chain seq x y z
N MET A 1 -7.83 -32.29 10.91
CA MET A 1 -6.50 -32.02 10.32
C MET A 1 -6.01 -30.66 10.85
N LYS A 2 -4.91 -30.62 11.62
CA LYS A 2 -4.33 -29.37 12.15
C LYS A 2 -3.59 -28.64 11.02
N ASN A 3 -4.14 -27.52 10.55
CA ASN A 3 -3.47 -26.59 9.62
C ASN A 3 -2.20 -26.04 10.27
N LYS A 4 -1.05 -26.65 10.04
CA LYS A 4 0.25 -26.10 10.45
C LYS A 4 0.75 -25.17 9.35
N MET A 5 0.62 -23.85 9.54
CA MET A 5 1.38 -22.88 8.72
C MET A 5 2.87 -23.20 8.83
N LYS A 6 3.63 -23.11 7.73
CA LYS A 6 5.10 -23.24 7.80
C LYS A 6 5.62 -22.29 8.87
N LYS A 7 6.38 -22.80 9.84
CA LYS A 7 6.91 -22.01 10.96
C LYS A 7 7.58 -20.70 10.52
N SER A 8 8.25 -20.72 9.37
CA SER A 8 8.92 -19.52 8.83
C SER A 8 7.96 -18.38 8.47
N TYR A 9 6.83 -18.64 7.80
CA TYR A 9 5.85 -17.58 7.49
C TYR A 9 5.16 -17.05 8.73
N LEU A 10 4.85 -17.92 9.67
CA LEU A 10 4.28 -17.52 10.95
C LEU A 10 5.25 -16.59 11.69
N THR A 11 6.54 -16.92 11.72
CA THR A 11 7.56 -16.08 12.35
C THR A 11 7.64 -14.69 11.68
N ALA A 12 7.65 -14.63 10.35
CA ALA A 12 7.66 -13.33 9.64
C ALA A 12 6.41 -12.51 9.92
N MET A 13 5.24 -13.14 9.96
CA MET A 13 3.97 -12.46 10.28
C MET A 13 3.95 -11.98 11.73
N CYS A 14 4.43 -12.78 12.68
CA CYS A 14 4.53 -12.37 14.10
C CYS A 14 5.52 -11.20 14.26
N ALA A 15 6.66 -11.23 13.56
CA ALA A 15 7.62 -10.13 13.57
C ALA A 15 7.01 -8.84 13.01
N THR A 16 6.25 -8.94 11.91
CA THR A 16 5.56 -7.79 11.31
C THR A 16 4.48 -7.23 12.24
N LEU A 17 3.71 -8.09 12.92
CA LEU A 17 2.72 -7.66 13.91
C LEU A 17 3.38 -7.00 15.13
N ALA A 18 4.48 -7.56 15.63
CA ALA A 18 5.23 -6.95 16.73
C ALA A 18 5.78 -5.58 16.33
N ALA A 19 6.34 -5.46 15.12
CA ALA A 19 6.80 -4.18 14.59
C ALA A 19 5.66 -3.15 14.48
N LEU A 20 4.47 -3.56 14.04
CA LEU A 20 3.29 -2.70 13.97
C LEU A 20 2.87 -2.19 15.35
N LEU A 21 2.80 -3.09 16.34
CA LEU A 21 2.43 -2.75 17.72
C LEU A 21 3.40 -1.77 18.38
N ILE A 22 4.65 -1.76 17.96
CA ILE A 22 5.67 -0.83 18.47
C ILE A 22 5.65 0.48 17.65
N SER A 23 5.63 0.37 16.31
CA SER A 23 5.81 1.54 15.43
C SER A 23 4.60 2.48 15.43
N VAL A 24 3.37 1.97 15.53
CA VAL A 24 2.15 2.81 15.51
C VAL A 24 2.07 3.72 16.74
N PRO A 25 2.20 3.24 18.00
CA PRO A 25 2.22 4.11 19.16
C PRO A 25 3.39 5.12 19.15
N LEU A 26 4.59 4.69 18.69
CA LEU A 26 5.73 5.59 18.58
C LEU A 26 5.44 6.70 17.55
N ARG A 27 4.82 6.37 16.42
CA ARG A 27 4.47 7.36 15.40
C ARG A 27 3.42 8.35 15.90
N ILE A 28 2.42 7.89 16.64
CA ILE A 28 1.43 8.74 17.30
C ILE A 28 2.12 9.68 18.29
N TYR A 29 3.01 9.15 19.13
CA TYR A 29 3.79 9.95 20.07
C TYR A 29 4.62 11.02 19.36
N GLN A 30 5.25 10.68 18.22
CA GLN A 30 6.03 11.63 17.41
C GLN A 30 5.19 12.78 16.88
N TYR A 31 3.98 12.51 16.36
CA TYR A 31 3.08 13.56 15.90
C TYR A 31 2.70 14.54 17.00
N PHE A 32 2.43 14.07 18.20
CA PHE A 32 1.99 14.92 19.31
C PHE A 32 3.12 15.68 20.01
N ASN A 33 4.37 15.20 19.95
CA ASN A 33 5.43 15.71 20.82
C ASN A 33 6.72 16.12 20.10
N ILE A 34 6.92 15.70 18.84
CA ILE A 34 8.24 15.81 18.20
C ILE A 34 8.15 16.39 16.80
N ILE A 35 7.09 16.09 16.04
CA ILE A 35 6.93 16.61 14.67
C ILE A 35 6.34 18.01 14.73
N GLU A 36 7.00 18.93 14.05
CA GLU A 36 6.51 20.30 13.89
C GLU A 36 5.44 20.32 12.78
N PRO A 37 4.21 20.76 13.06
CA PRO A 37 3.10 20.67 12.09
C PRO A 37 3.34 21.46 10.80
N GLN A 38 4.04 22.60 10.88
CA GLN A 38 4.26 23.49 9.73
C GLN A 38 5.30 22.92 8.74
N THR A 39 6.35 22.30 9.26
CA THR A 39 7.48 21.83 8.46
C THR A 39 7.54 20.31 8.28
N GLY A 40 6.84 19.56 9.16
CA GLY A 40 6.89 18.09 9.21
C GLY A 40 8.26 17.52 9.59
N PHE A 41 9.20 18.37 10.04
CA PHE A 41 10.48 17.93 10.58
C PHE A 41 10.36 17.51 12.05
N TYR A 42 11.34 16.75 12.49
CA TYR A 42 11.51 16.46 13.91
C TYR A 42 12.12 17.71 14.59
N SER A 43 11.40 18.32 15.53
CA SER A 43 11.87 19.49 16.30
C SER A 43 13.09 19.16 17.17
N LYS A 44 13.23 17.91 17.55
CA LYS A 44 14.38 17.36 18.29
C LYS A 44 14.67 15.93 17.86
N ILE A 45 15.94 15.55 17.94
CA ILE A 45 16.37 14.16 17.73
C ILE A 45 16.04 13.38 19.01
N ASP A 46 15.02 12.53 18.94
CA ASP A 46 14.57 11.71 20.05
C ASP A 46 14.83 10.22 19.79
N ALA A 47 15.04 9.46 20.86
CA ALA A 47 15.29 8.02 20.78
C ALA A 47 14.13 7.27 20.09
N SER A 48 12.89 7.76 20.19
CA SER A 48 11.71 7.17 19.54
C SER A 48 11.85 7.08 18.02
N VAL A 49 12.56 8.03 17.40
CA VAL A 49 12.79 8.04 15.94
C VAL A 49 13.70 6.90 15.54
N TYR A 50 14.83 6.73 16.25
CA TYR A 50 15.77 5.65 15.97
C TYR A 50 15.16 4.27 16.25
N VAL A 51 14.41 4.13 17.35
CA VAL A 51 13.74 2.87 17.70
C VAL A 51 12.74 2.50 16.62
N MET A 52 11.91 3.43 16.18
CA MET A 52 10.90 3.17 15.13
C MET A 52 11.56 2.69 13.83
N TYR A 53 12.54 3.41 13.30
CA TYR A 53 13.21 3.03 12.06
C TYR A 53 13.99 1.72 12.19
N THR A 54 14.62 1.46 13.34
CA THR A 54 15.33 0.20 13.60
C THR A 54 14.36 -0.98 13.62
N VAL A 55 13.20 -0.83 14.27
CA VAL A 55 12.15 -1.87 14.31
C VAL A 55 11.59 -2.14 12.92
N LEU A 56 11.31 -1.09 12.14
CA LEU A 56 10.83 -1.24 10.76
C LEU A 56 11.87 -1.93 9.86
N ALA A 57 13.14 -1.53 9.97
CA ALA A 57 14.24 -2.16 9.23
C ALA A 57 14.43 -3.64 9.62
N ALA A 58 14.39 -3.95 10.91
CA ALA A 58 14.48 -5.33 11.41
C ALA A 58 13.33 -6.20 10.90
N ALA A 59 12.10 -5.68 10.90
CA ALA A 59 10.93 -6.38 10.37
C ALA A 59 11.07 -6.64 8.86
N PHE A 60 11.55 -5.66 8.09
CA PHE A 60 11.83 -5.82 6.66
C PHE A 60 12.91 -6.88 6.41
N ILE A 61 14.03 -6.82 7.10
CA ILE A 61 15.13 -7.79 6.99
C ILE A 61 14.61 -9.20 7.33
N CYS A 62 13.86 -9.34 8.41
CA CYS A 62 13.23 -10.60 8.79
C CYS A 62 12.28 -11.12 7.69
N ALA A 63 11.43 -10.27 7.12
CA ALA A 63 10.54 -10.63 6.03
C ALA A 63 11.32 -11.13 4.80
N MET A 64 12.40 -10.44 4.42
CA MET A 64 13.25 -10.80 3.27
C MET A 64 13.94 -12.16 3.47
N PHE A 65 14.59 -12.37 4.62
CA PHE A 65 15.33 -13.61 4.88
C PHE A 65 14.43 -14.83 5.03
N VAL A 66 13.30 -14.65 5.72
CA VAL A 66 12.36 -15.75 5.98
C VAL A 66 11.62 -16.16 4.72
N SER A 67 11.32 -15.20 3.83
CA SER A 67 10.60 -15.46 2.57
C SER A 67 11.43 -16.19 1.53
N ARG A 68 12.77 -16.09 1.56
CA ARG A 68 13.67 -16.74 0.58
C ARG A 68 13.68 -18.27 0.61
N LYS A 69 13.14 -18.90 1.66
CA LYS A 69 13.06 -20.37 1.70
C LYS A 69 12.14 -20.86 0.61
N LYS A 70 12.71 -21.68 -0.30
CA LYS A 70 12.05 -22.25 -1.50
C LYS A 70 10.67 -22.80 -1.16
N ASN A 71 9.65 -22.31 -1.83
CA ASN A 71 8.29 -22.80 -1.74
C ASN A 71 7.76 -22.98 -3.15
N GLU A 72 7.37 -24.21 -3.45
CA GLU A 72 6.60 -24.55 -4.64
C GLU A 72 5.12 -24.31 -4.31
N ASP A 73 4.49 -23.42 -5.06
CA ASP A 73 3.03 -23.26 -4.99
C ASP A 73 2.46 -23.52 -6.39
N ASP A 74 1.51 -24.42 -6.48
CA ASP A 74 0.87 -24.79 -7.74
C ASP A 74 -0.14 -23.74 -8.24
N GLY A 75 -0.17 -22.56 -7.63
CA GLY A 75 -0.92 -21.40 -8.12
C GLY A 75 -2.44 -21.53 -8.18
N ILE A 76 -2.99 -22.70 -7.80
CA ILE A 76 -4.42 -22.94 -7.91
C ILE A 76 -5.14 -22.29 -6.72
N ARG A 77 -5.79 -21.17 -6.97
CA ARG A 77 -6.73 -20.60 -6.00
C ARG A 77 -8.03 -21.41 -5.99
N ARG A 78 -8.34 -21.99 -4.84
CA ARG A 78 -9.67 -22.56 -4.60
C ARG A 78 -10.68 -21.41 -4.51
N LYS A 79 -11.93 -21.69 -4.87
CA LYS A 79 -13.09 -20.82 -4.65
C LYS A 79 -13.04 -20.25 -3.23
N SER A 80 -13.01 -18.91 -3.11
CA SER A 80 -12.94 -18.23 -1.80
C SER A 80 -13.84 -17.01 -1.77
N PRO A 81 -15.02 -17.10 -1.15
CA PRO A 81 -15.91 -15.97 -1.01
C PRO A 81 -15.28 -14.83 -0.19
N MET A 82 -14.41 -15.17 0.76
CA MET A 82 -13.70 -14.16 1.56
C MET A 82 -12.72 -13.34 0.70
N PHE A 83 -12.14 -13.93 -0.34
CA PHE A 83 -11.31 -13.18 -1.30
C PHE A 83 -12.15 -12.14 -2.05
N LEU A 84 -13.39 -12.49 -2.42
CA LEU A 84 -14.32 -11.55 -3.05
C LEU A 84 -14.58 -10.34 -2.14
N CYS A 85 -14.92 -10.58 -0.87
CA CYS A 85 -15.17 -9.50 0.09
C CYS A 85 -13.96 -8.55 0.21
N VAL A 86 -12.77 -9.11 0.38
CA VAL A 86 -11.54 -8.33 0.52
C VAL A 86 -11.19 -7.56 -0.77
N SER A 87 -11.44 -8.14 -1.93
CA SER A 87 -11.25 -7.46 -3.22
C SER A 87 -12.25 -6.32 -3.43
N ILE A 88 -13.49 -6.47 -2.98
CA ILE A 88 -14.50 -5.40 -3.00
C ILE A 88 -14.08 -4.26 -2.06
N ILE A 89 -13.64 -4.58 -0.84
CA ILE A 89 -13.15 -3.58 0.12
C ILE A 89 -11.97 -2.79 -0.49
N MET A 90 -11.04 -3.48 -1.15
CA MET A 90 -9.93 -2.84 -1.85
C MET A 90 -10.43 -1.93 -2.97
N ALA A 91 -11.38 -2.38 -3.79
CA ALA A 91 -11.95 -1.58 -4.87
C ALA A 91 -12.62 -0.31 -4.34
N ILE A 92 -13.40 -0.41 -3.26
CA ILE A 92 -14.07 0.74 -2.62
C ILE A 92 -13.03 1.74 -2.10
N GLY A 93 -11.98 1.28 -1.38
CA GLY A 93 -10.94 2.18 -0.87
C GLY A 93 -10.23 2.95 -1.99
N VAL A 94 -9.91 2.27 -3.10
CA VAL A 94 -9.27 2.92 -4.25
C VAL A 94 -10.23 3.89 -4.95
N ILE A 95 -11.53 3.59 -5.05
CA ILE A 95 -12.53 4.52 -5.62
C ILE A 95 -12.66 5.77 -4.78
N VAL A 96 -12.75 5.64 -3.45
CA VAL A 96 -12.86 6.79 -2.54
C VAL A 96 -11.66 7.72 -2.71
N ASP A 97 -10.45 7.17 -2.72
CA ASP A 97 -9.24 7.99 -2.88
C ASP A 97 -9.15 8.59 -4.29
N SER A 98 -9.55 7.85 -5.34
CA SER A 98 -9.58 8.38 -6.71
C SER A 98 -10.59 9.52 -6.85
N ALA A 99 -11.74 9.43 -6.19
CA ALA A 99 -12.73 10.52 -6.16
C ALA A 99 -12.17 11.76 -5.45
N SER A 100 -11.49 11.60 -4.31
CA SER A 100 -10.83 12.70 -3.60
C SER A 100 -9.75 13.38 -4.46
N GLN A 101 -9.02 12.60 -5.25
CA GLN A 101 -7.99 13.11 -6.16
C GLN A 101 -8.60 13.88 -7.34
N LEU A 102 -9.75 13.43 -7.86
CA LEU A 102 -10.48 14.16 -8.89
C LEU A 102 -11.01 15.50 -8.35
N ILE A 103 -11.55 15.52 -7.13
CA ILE A 103 -11.99 16.77 -6.49
C ILE A 103 -10.80 17.73 -6.36
N ALA A 104 -9.66 17.28 -5.83
CA ALA A 104 -8.46 18.10 -5.71
C ALA A 104 -7.94 18.60 -7.07
N TYR A 105 -8.08 17.81 -8.13
CA TYR A 105 -7.75 18.24 -9.50
C TYR A 105 -8.67 19.36 -9.98
N PHE A 106 -9.98 19.26 -9.73
CA PHE A 106 -10.93 20.31 -10.12
C PHE A 106 -10.76 21.60 -9.31
N GLU A 107 -10.40 21.51 -8.03
CA GLU A 107 -10.03 22.65 -7.21
C GLU A 107 -8.81 23.38 -7.82
N LEU A 108 -7.75 22.62 -8.14
CA LEU A 108 -6.55 23.14 -8.78
C LEU A 108 -6.86 23.77 -10.15
N TYR A 109 -7.78 23.19 -10.93
CA TYR A 109 -8.21 23.74 -12.20
C TYR A 109 -8.97 25.08 -12.02
N SER A 110 -9.84 25.17 -11.02
CA SER A 110 -10.57 26.41 -10.71
C SER A 110 -9.65 27.53 -10.26
N GLU A 111 -8.63 27.21 -9.43
CA GLU A 111 -7.60 28.17 -9.03
C GLU A 111 -6.80 28.68 -10.25
N ALA A 112 -6.39 27.79 -11.14
CA ALA A 112 -5.65 28.14 -12.34
C ALA A 112 -6.44 29.10 -13.26
N THR A 113 -7.74 28.90 -13.38
CA THR A 113 -8.62 29.78 -14.19
C THR A 113 -8.86 31.13 -13.54
N GLY A 114 -8.91 31.19 -12.19
CA GLY A 114 -9.07 32.44 -11.42
C GLY A 114 -7.82 33.31 -11.35
N ALA A 115 -6.64 32.71 -11.44
CA ALA A 115 -5.36 33.38 -11.25
C ALA A 115 -4.85 34.18 -12.47
N ASN A 116 -5.63 34.30 -13.58
CA ASN A 116 -5.18 34.91 -14.85
C ASN A 116 -3.79 34.38 -15.31
N ALA A 117 -3.51 33.11 -15.04
CA ALA A 117 -2.26 32.48 -15.40
C ALA A 117 -2.09 32.48 -16.93
N LEU A 118 -0.90 32.81 -17.40
CA LEU A 118 -0.54 32.90 -18.82
C LEU A 118 -0.90 31.62 -19.60
N SER A 119 -0.87 30.46 -18.93
CA SER A 119 -1.43 29.21 -19.45
C SER A 119 -1.91 28.33 -18.29
N VAL A 120 -3.20 27.96 -18.30
CA VAL A 120 -3.82 27.08 -17.30
C VAL A 120 -3.14 25.71 -17.30
N SER A 121 -2.74 25.22 -18.46
CA SER A 121 -2.07 23.90 -18.60
C SER A 121 -0.68 23.87 -17.94
N GLU A 122 0.08 24.94 -18.04
CA GLU A 122 1.40 25.08 -17.41
C GLU A 122 1.27 25.14 -15.88
N TYR A 123 0.32 25.93 -15.39
CA TYR A 123 0.04 26.00 -13.94
C TYR A 123 -0.32 24.62 -13.36
N ILE A 124 -1.28 23.92 -13.98
CA ILE A 124 -1.71 22.58 -13.56
C ILE A 124 -0.53 21.60 -13.61
N SER A 125 0.27 21.65 -14.69
CA SER A 125 1.43 20.77 -14.83
C SER A 125 2.50 21.08 -13.78
N ALA A 126 2.77 22.35 -13.49
CA ALA A 126 3.73 22.76 -12.47
C ALA A 126 3.34 22.25 -11.08
N GLN A 127 2.06 22.31 -10.73
CA GLN A 127 1.52 21.80 -9.46
C GLN A 127 1.34 20.26 -9.42
N GLY A 128 1.70 19.54 -10.49
CA GLY A 128 1.57 18.08 -10.55
C GLY A 128 0.15 17.59 -10.87
N GLY A 129 -0.78 18.46 -11.25
CA GLY A 129 -2.18 18.11 -11.52
C GLY A 129 -2.35 17.06 -12.61
N THR A 130 -1.48 17.05 -13.64
CA THR A 130 -1.49 16.01 -14.68
C THR A 130 -1.24 14.61 -14.08
N LEU A 131 -0.29 14.49 -13.14
CA LEU A 131 0.00 13.22 -12.46
C LEU A 131 -1.14 12.83 -11.51
N LEU A 132 -1.76 13.81 -10.86
CA LEU A 132 -2.92 13.61 -10.00
C LEU A 132 -4.12 13.05 -10.80
N LEU A 133 -4.40 13.62 -11.98
CA LEU A 133 -5.44 13.12 -12.88
C LEU A 133 -5.16 11.70 -13.36
N LEU A 134 -3.93 11.42 -13.80
CA LEU A 134 -3.52 10.08 -14.24
C LEU A 134 -3.62 9.08 -13.09
N GLN A 135 -3.21 9.45 -11.87
CA GLN A 135 -3.36 8.64 -10.68
C GLN A 135 -4.84 8.30 -10.42
N ALA A 136 -5.75 9.27 -10.51
CA ALA A 136 -7.18 9.05 -10.32
C ALA A 136 -7.78 8.13 -11.38
N VAL A 137 -7.45 8.34 -12.65
CA VAL A 137 -7.94 7.49 -13.78
C VAL A 137 -7.45 6.05 -13.61
N PHE A 138 -6.15 5.83 -13.40
CA PHE A 138 -5.62 4.49 -13.19
C PHE A 138 -6.07 3.88 -11.86
N GLY A 139 -6.40 4.70 -10.86
CA GLY A 139 -7.06 4.26 -9.64
C GLY A 139 -8.45 3.67 -9.92
N CYS A 140 -9.30 4.37 -10.65
CA CYS A 140 -10.60 3.86 -11.07
C CYS A 140 -10.49 2.55 -11.88
N LEU A 141 -9.55 2.48 -12.81
CA LEU A 141 -9.28 1.24 -13.59
C LEU A 141 -8.80 0.10 -12.68
N SER A 142 -7.97 0.40 -11.67
CA SER A 142 -7.52 -0.58 -10.67
C SER A 142 -8.67 -1.10 -9.82
N ALA A 143 -9.60 -0.22 -9.43
CA ALA A 143 -10.79 -0.62 -8.69
C ALA A 143 -11.67 -1.59 -9.49
N VAL A 144 -11.88 -1.29 -10.78
CA VAL A 144 -12.57 -2.21 -11.70
C VAL A 144 -11.85 -3.55 -11.79
N TYR A 145 -10.51 -3.54 -11.90
CA TYR A 145 -9.72 -4.77 -11.87
C TYR A 145 -9.95 -5.59 -10.60
N PHE A 146 -9.84 -4.97 -9.40
CA PHE A 146 -10.04 -5.69 -8.14
C PHE A 146 -11.45 -6.25 -8.02
N PHE A 147 -12.46 -5.51 -8.47
CA PHE A 147 -13.84 -5.96 -8.46
C PHE A 147 -14.06 -7.17 -9.38
N VAL A 148 -13.69 -7.04 -10.66
CA VAL A 148 -13.88 -8.11 -11.67
C VAL A 148 -13.06 -9.34 -11.32
N PHE A 149 -11.80 -9.17 -10.90
CA PHE A 149 -10.93 -10.28 -10.51
C PHE A 149 -11.43 -10.94 -9.21
N GLY A 150 -11.96 -10.15 -8.27
CA GLY A 150 -12.60 -10.66 -7.06
C GLY A 150 -13.80 -11.54 -7.38
N LEU A 151 -14.66 -11.11 -8.30
CA LEU A 151 -15.81 -11.90 -8.77
C LEU A 151 -15.36 -13.22 -9.44
N THR A 152 -14.41 -13.18 -10.36
CA THR A 152 -13.93 -14.36 -11.07
C THR A 152 -13.38 -15.43 -10.12
N VAL A 153 -12.56 -15.03 -9.15
CA VAL A 153 -11.99 -15.95 -8.15
C VAL A 153 -13.05 -16.40 -7.14
N GLY A 154 -13.94 -15.49 -6.73
CA GLY A 154 -15.02 -15.77 -5.78
C GLY A 154 -15.98 -16.83 -6.30
N PHE A 155 -16.33 -16.79 -7.59
CA PHE A 155 -17.19 -17.78 -8.24
C PHE A 155 -16.46 -19.06 -8.70
N GLY A 156 -15.14 -19.14 -8.51
CA GLY A 156 -14.36 -20.36 -8.78
C GLY A 156 -13.77 -20.45 -10.18
N ASN A 157 -13.83 -19.39 -10.97
CA ASN A 157 -13.15 -19.31 -12.26
C ASN A 157 -11.72 -18.78 -12.05
N SER A 158 -10.75 -19.70 -11.91
CA SER A 158 -9.37 -19.35 -11.51
C SER A 158 -8.43 -19.00 -12.66
N ASP A 159 -8.92 -18.88 -13.90
CA ASP A 159 -8.10 -18.55 -15.06
C ASP A 159 -7.68 -17.08 -15.10
N GLY A 160 -6.70 -16.74 -14.27
CA GLY A 160 -6.07 -15.41 -14.26
C GLY A 160 -5.33 -15.06 -15.57
N SER A 161 -5.09 -16.05 -16.44
CA SER A 161 -4.41 -15.86 -17.73
C SER A 161 -5.16 -14.90 -18.68
N LYS A 162 -6.49 -14.85 -18.57
CA LYS A 162 -7.33 -13.93 -19.36
C LYS A 162 -7.13 -12.45 -19.00
N PHE A 163 -6.61 -12.15 -17.80
CA PHE A 163 -6.47 -10.81 -17.27
C PHE A 163 -5.01 -10.32 -17.21
N ARG A 164 -4.12 -10.89 -18.04
CA ARG A 164 -2.67 -10.58 -17.99
C ARG A 164 -2.37 -9.08 -18.04
N LEU A 165 -2.94 -8.36 -19.00
CA LEU A 165 -2.72 -6.91 -19.13
C LEU A 165 -3.39 -6.12 -18.00
N PHE A 166 -4.61 -6.50 -17.61
CA PHE A 166 -5.33 -5.84 -16.53
C PHE A 166 -4.65 -6.02 -15.16
N ALA A 167 -3.91 -7.11 -14.94
CA ALA A 167 -3.15 -7.33 -13.71
C ALA A 167 -2.01 -6.31 -13.52
N LEU A 168 -1.60 -5.59 -14.57
CA LEU A 168 -0.60 -4.52 -14.49
C LEU A 168 -1.21 -3.16 -14.12
N VAL A 169 -2.53 -2.99 -14.21
CA VAL A 169 -3.18 -1.70 -13.91
C VAL A 169 -2.90 -1.21 -12.48
N PRO A 170 -2.99 -2.04 -11.43
CA PRO A 170 -2.60 -1.62 -10.07
C PRO A 170 -1.14 -1.21 -9.94
N VAL A 171 -0.24 -1.80 -10.75
CA VAL A 171 1.18 -1.42 -10.77
C VAL A 171 1.32 -0.01 -11.35
N ILE A 172 0.64 0.28 -12.47
CA ILE A 172 0.66 1.61 -13.11
C ILE A 172 0.05 2.66 -12.18
N TRP A 173 -1.03 2.33 -11.48
CA TRP A 173 -1.61 3.22 -10.46
C TRP A 173 -0.60 3.55 -9.35
N CYS A 174 0.13 2.56 -8.83
CA CYS A 174 1.18 2.80 -7.83
C CYS A 174 2.32 3.67 -8.39
N ILE A 175 2.69 3.49 -9.67
CA ILE A 175 3.72 4.32 -10.32
C ILE A 175 3.27 5.79 -10.36
N PHE A 176 2.05 6.09 -10.80
CA PHE A 176 1.56 7.47 -10.85
C PHE A 176 1.44 8.08 -9.45
N ARG A 177 1.02 7.29 -8.45
CA ARG A 177 0.99 7.71 -7.05
C ARG A 177 2.40 8.07 -6.54
N LEU A 178 3.40 7.24 -6.86
CA LEU A 178 4.80 7.49 -6.51
C LEU A 178 5.33 8.76 -7.22
N LEU A 179 5.11 8.90 -8.52
CA LEU A 179 5.56 10.06 -9.30
C LEU A 179 4.91 11.35 -8.81
N TYR A 180 3.62 11.34 -8.46
CA TYR A 180 2.93 12.49 -7.89
C TYR A 180 3.56 12.94 -6.58
N ARG A 181 3.89 11.99 -5.69
CA ARG A 181 4.58 12.31 -4.43
C ARG A 181 5.96 12.93 -4.67
N PHE A 182 6.75 12.39 -5.57
CA PHE A 182 8.04 12.97 -5.91
C PHE A 182 7.92 14.38 -6.49
N LYS A 183 6.95 14.62 -7.36
CA LYS A 183 6.79 15.94 -7.97
C LYS A 183 6.34 17.01 -6.97
N ARG A 184 5.46 16.67 -6.05
CA ARG A 184 4.93 17.60 -5.05
C ARG A 184 5.93 17.94 -3.95
N THR A 185 6.88 17.07 -3.66
CA THR A 185 7.77 17.19 -2.50
C THR A 185 9.15 17.76 -2.85
N ILE A 186 9.23 18.63 -3.87
CA ILE A 186 10.49 19.33 -4.20
C ILE A 186 10.89 20.34 -3.09
N SER A 187 9.98 20.76 -2.22
CA SER A 187 10.33 21.48 -1.00
C SER A 187 10.74 20.48 0.09
N PHE A 188 11.85 20.74 0.77
CA PHE A 188 12.41 19.92 1.86
C PHE A 188 11.51 19.87 3.12
N THR A 189 10.21 20.05 2.98
CA THR A 189 9.22 19.97 4.04
C THR A 189 8.66 18.53 4.11
N ASN A 190 8.23 18.10 5.31
CA ASN A 190 7.53 16.84 5.54
C ASN A 190 8.33 15.55 5.28
N VAL A 191 9.65 15.58 5.42
CA VAL A 191 10.55 14.47 5.12
C VAL A 191 10.19 13.18 5.87
N SER A 192 9.72 13.28 7.12
CA SER A 192 9.39 12.12 7.94
C SER A 192 8.19 11.33 7.42
N ASP A 193 7.14 12.03 6.96
CA ASP A 193 5.95 11.42 6.38
C ASP A 193 6.20 10.91 4.98
N LEU A 194 6.93 11.70 4.19
CA LEU A 194 7.32 11.34 2.84
C LEU A 194 8.10 10.03 2.81
N LEU A 195 9.09 9.88 3.68
CA LEU A 195 9.96 8.70 3.70
C LEU A 195 9.15 7.41 3.94
N LEU A 196 8.26 7.41 4.94
CA LEU A 196 7.41 6.27 5.24
C LEU A 196 6.44 5.96 4.11
N GLU A 197 5.84 6.99 3.51
CA GLU A 197 4.90 6.82 2.39
C GLU A 197 5.62 6.35 1.12
N LEU A 198 6.83 6.82 0.83
CA LEU A 198 7.63 6.34 -0.29
C LEU A 198 7.98 4.85 -0.12
N PHE A 199 8.40 4.42 1.06
CA PHE A 199 8.64 2.99 1.32
C PHE A 199 7.35 2.18 1.14
N MET A 200 6.22 2.65 1.66
CA MET A 200 4.92 2.02 1.45
C MET A 200 4.63 1.84 -0.04
N LEU A 201 4.78 2.91 -0.83
CA LEU A 201 4.46 2.88 -2.27
C LEU A 201 5.40 1.97 -3.06
N VAL A 202 6.70 1.99 -2.76
CA VAL A 202 7.69 1.10 -3.41
C VAL A 202 7.38 -0.36 -3.11
N PHE A 203 7.14 -0.71 -1.84
CA PHE A 203 6.80 -2.09 -1.48
C PHE A 203 5.44 -2.52 -2.05
N SER A 204 4.47 -1.62 -2.12
CA SER A 204 3.16 -1.89 -2.73
C SER A 204 3.29 -2.14 -4.24
N LEU A 205 4.10 -1.34 -4.93
CA LEU A 205 4.40 -1.53 -6.35
C LEU A 205 5.06 -2.89 -6.60
N LEU A 206 6.09 -3.23 -5.83
CA LEU A 206 6.78 -4.51 -5.94
C LEU A 206 5.86 -5.70 -5.59
N PHE A 207 4.98 -5.52 -4.60
CA PHE A 207 3.96 -6.51 -4.26
C PHE A 207 2.98 -6.72 -5.42
N PHE A 208 2.41 -5.66 -6.01
CA PHE A 208 1.49 -5.80 -7.13
C PHE A 208 2.16 -6.38 -8.36
N LEU A 209 3.42 -6.05 -8.62
CA LEU A 209 4.19 -6.67 -9.69
C LEU A 209 4.35 -8.19 -9.48
N ALA A 210 4.78 -8.60 -8.28
CA ALA A 210 4.87 -10.02 -7.93
C ALA A 210 3.49 -10.70 -7.94
N TYR A 211 2.45 -9.98 -7.49
CA TYR A 211 1.07 -10.46 -7.51
C TYR A 211 0.56 -10.68 -8.93
N ALA A 212 0.84 -9.75 -9.86
CA ALA A 212 0.50 -9.90 -11.27
C ALA A 212 1.21 -11.11 -11.89
N GLN A 213 2.52 -11.29 -11.66
CA GLN A 213 3.29 -12.43 -12.16
C GLN A 213 2.72 -13.77 -11.67
N VAL A 214 2.39 -13.85 -10.37
CA VAL A 214 1.82 -15.07 -9.77
C VAL A 214 0.41 -15.35 -10.30
N THR A 215 -0.45 -14.35 -10.44
CA THR A 215 -1.84 -14.55 -10.89
C THR A 215 -1.95 -14.89 -12.36
N THR A 216 -1.03 -14.38 -13.19
CA THR A 216 -0.99 -14.64 -14.63
C THR A 216 -0.17 -15.87 -15.02
N LYS A 217 0.46 -16.53 -14.05
CA LYS A 217 1.32 -17.72 -14.25
C LYS A 217 2.44 -17.49 -15.28
N VAL A 218 2.98 -16.26 -15.35
CA VAL A 218 4.04 -15.92 -16.31
C VAL A 218 5.39 -16.45 -15.85
N ASP A 219 5.62 -16.49 -14.54
CA ASP A 219 6.86 -16.97 -13.93
C ASP A 219 6.61 -18.15 -12.98
N GLY A 220 7.61 -19.04 -12.91
CA GLY A 220 7.54 -20.24 -12.08
C GLY A 220 7.65 -19.95 -10.57
N SER A 221 7.94 -21.00 -9.80
CA SER A 221 7.98 -21.01 -8.33
C SER A 221 8.85 -19.93 -7.66
N SER A 222 9.75 -19.29 -8.41
CA SER A 222 10.69 -18.28 -7.89
C SER A 222 10.03 -16.97 -7.48
N VAL A 223 8.79 -16.67 -7.90
CA VAL A 223 8.14 -15.37 -7.64
C VAL A 223 7.41 -15.34 -6.29
N TYR A 224 7.04 -16.48 -5.74
CA TYR A 224 6.29 -16.55 -4.48
C TYR A 224 7.00 -15.90 -3.30
N TRP A 225 8.32 -16.07 -3.19
CA TRP A 225 9.06 -15.45 -2.12
C TRP A 225 9.02 -13.91 -2.19
N LYS A 226 8.99 -13.34 -3.43
CA LYS A 226 8.88 -11.88 -3.64
C LYS A 226 7.55 -11.34 -3.14
N LEU A 227 6.46 -12.11 -3.32
CA LEU A 227 5.13 -11.73 -2.84
C LEU A 227 5.11 -11.53 -1.31
N PHE A 228 5.74 -12.45 -0.56
CA PHE A 228 5.84 -12.34 0.90
C PHE A 228 6.87 -11.27 1.32
N ALA A 229 8.02 -11.24 0.66
CA ALA A 229 9.10 -10.31 0.97
C ALA A 229 8.69 -8.85 0.79
N CYS A 230 7.87 -8.55 -0.22
CA CYS A 230 7.38 -7.20 -0.48
C CYS A 230 6.01 -6.92 0.18
N GLY A 231 5.16 -7.94 0.31
CA GLY A 231 3.81 -7.77 0.85
C GLY A 231 3.80 -7.50 2.36
N LEU A 232 4.63 -8.18 3.16
CA LEU A 232 4.70 -7.92 4.60
C LEU A 232 5.12 -6.47 4.91
N PRO A 233 6.20 -5.93 4.32
CA PRO A 233 6.54 -4.52 4.49
C PRO A 233 5.47 -3.58 3.93
N ALA A 234 4.87 -3.87 2.76
CA ALA A 234 3.80 -3.04 2.19
C ALA A 234 2.64 -2.87 3.18
N SER A 235 2.15 -3.97 3.77
CA SER A 235 1.08 -3.91 4.76
C SER A 235 1.49 -3.21 6.06
N LEU A 236 2.74 -3.41 6.51
CA LEU A 236 3.27 -2.75 7.70
C LEU A 236 3.33 -1.22 7.52
N PHE A 237 3.97 -0.75 6.45
CA PHE A 237 4.10 0.68 6.19
C PHE A 237 2.74 1.33 5.89
N ALA A 238 1.82 0.64 5.21
CA ALA A 238 0.48 1.14 4.96
C ALA A 238 -0.29 1.40 6.27
N LEU A 239 -0.20 0.50 7.25
CA LEU A 239 -0.83 0.69 8.56
C LEU A 239 -0.11 1.74 9.42
N VAL A 240 1.21 1.82 9.36
CA VAL A 240 2.01 2.85 10.06
C VAL A 240 1.73 4.26 9.51
N CYS A 241 1.40 4.37 8.21
CA CYS A 241 0.97 5.65 7.63
C CYS A 241 -0.50 5.95 7.96
N PHE A 242 -1.40 4.96 7.81
CA PHE A 242 -2.84 5.18 7.93
C PHE A 242 -3.30 5.41 9.38
N ILE A 243 -2.94 4.53 10.32
CA ILE A 243 -3.50 4.54 11.67
C ILE A 243 -3.20 5.84 12.42
N PRO A 244 -1.95 6.35 12.46
CA PRO A 244 -1.67 7.61 13.14
C PRO A 244 -2.41 8.80 12.53
N ARG A 245 -2.44 8.91 11.20
CA ARG A 245 -3.17 9.98 10.50
C ARG A 245 -4.66 9.93 10.80
N PHE A 246 -5.25 8.73 10.78
CA PHE A 246 -6.65 8.53 11.10
C PHE A 246 -6.98 8.96 12.55
N ILE A 247 -6.14 8.59 13.52
CA ILE A 247 -6.31 8.99 14.92
C ILE A 247 -6.24 10.52 15.06
N ILE A 248 -5.31 11.19 14.39
CA ILE A 248 -5.17 12.65 14.42
C ILE A 248 -6.43 13.33 13.88
N VAL A 249 -6.97 12.84 12.75
CA VAL A 249 -8.20 13.39 12.16
C VAL A 249 -9.40 13.17 13.09
N VAL A 250 -9.58 11.97 13.64
CA VAL A 250 -10.69 11.65 14.54
C VAL A 250 -10.60 12.45 15.86
N THR A 251 -9.39 12.77 16.32
CA THR A 251 -9.21 13.62 17.52
C THR A 251 -9.39 15.11 17.24
N GLY A 252 -9.76 15.50 16.02
CA GLY A 252 -10.00 16.89 15.63
C GLY A 252 -8.72 17.74 15.50
N LYS A 253 -7.55 17.10 15.44
CA LYS A 253 -6.25 17.78 15.35
C LYS A 253 -5.64 17.71 13.95
N SER A 254 -6.47 17.82 12.92
CA SER A 254 -6.04 17.76 11.51
C SER A 254 -4.96 18.77 11.15
N GLU A 255 -4.86 19.88 11.90
CA GLU A 255 -3.80 20.89 11.78
C GLU A 255 -2.38 20.34 12.04
N MET A 256 -2.28 19.19 12.72
CA MET A 256 -0.99 18.52 12.94
C MET A 256 -0.52 17.71 11.74
N LEU A 257 -1.38 17.48 10.75
CA LEU A 257 -1.00 16.85 9.50
C LEU A 257 -0.50 17.90 8.53
N ALA A 258 0.66 17.64 7.97
CA ALA A 258 1.22 18.50 6.95
C ALA A 258 0.35 18.54 5.69
N ASP A 259 0.38 19.67 4.98
CA ASP A 259 -0.40 19.88 3.76
C ASP A 259 -0.18 18.76 2.74
N GLY A 260 -1.29 18.13 2.30
CA GLY A 260 -1.27 17.05 1.33
C GLY A 260 -0.98 15.65 1.90
N TYR A 261 -0.89 15.49 3.22
CA TYR A 261 -0.75 14.20 3.92
C TYR A 261 -2.03 13.81 4.68
N GLY A 262 -3.16 13.81 3.99
CA GLY A 262 -4.43 13.38 4.54
C GLY A 262 -4.55 11.86 4.74
N VAL A 263 -5.70 11.43 5.24
CA VAL A 263 -6.05 10.01 5.38
C VAL A 263 -6.40 9.44 4.00
N CYS A 264 -5.65 8.43 3.56
CA CYS A 264 -5.93 7.68 2.33
C CYS A 264 -6.56 6.32 2.68
N PHE A 265 -7.81 6.12 2.33
CA PHE A 265 -8.51 4.85 2.61
C PHE A 265 -7.94 3.68 1.83
N SER A 266 -7.33 3.92 0.66
CA SER A 266 -6.62 2.89 -0.10
C SER A 266 -5.48 2.25 0.69
N ASP A 267 -4.83 2.97 1.61
CA ASP A 267 -3.72 2.42 2.40
C ASP A 267 -4.21 1.36 3.39
N LEU A 268 -5.34 1.59 4.06
CA LEU A 268 -5.97 0.60 4.93
C LEU A 268 -6.43 -0.62 4.14
N THR A 269 -7.16 -0.37 3.05
CA THR A 269 -7.71 -1.47 2.24
C THR A 269 -6.61 -2.27 1.54
N LEU A 270 -5.50 -1.63 1.15
CA LEU A 270 -4.29 -2.26 0.67
C LEU A 270 -3.70 -3.20 1.73
N ALA A 271 -3.52 -2.72 2.96
CA ALA A 271 -2.98 -3.53 4.04
C ALA A 271 -3.83 -4.78 4.29
N VAL A 272 -5.16 -4.64 4.31
CA VAL A 272 -6.11 -5.76 4.47
C VAL A 272 -6.03 -6.73 3.29
N PHE A 273 -5.99 -6.22 2.05
CA PHE A 273 -5.88 -7.02 0.84
C PHE A 273 -4.58 -7.82 0.80
N VAL A 274 -3.46 -7.18 1.11
CA VAL A 274 -2.14 -7.82 1.15
C VAL A 274 -2.10 -8.88 2.25
N ALA A 275 -2.49 -8.53 3.48
CA ALA A 275 -2.49 -9.46 4.61
C ALA A 275 -3.34 -10.70 4.32
N TYR A 276 -4.55 -10.52 3.80
CA TYR A 276 -5.40 -11.64 3.40
C TYR A 276 -4.74 -12.54 2.36
N ASN A 277 -4.15 -11.94 1.31
CA ASN A 277 -3.46 -12.70 0.26
C ASN A 277 -2.31 -13.54 0.81
N LEU A 278 -1.50 -12.97 1.71
CA LEU A 278 -0.38 -13.69 2.33
C LEU A 278 -0.86 -14.81 3.26
N ILE A 279 -1.85 -14.55 4.11
CA ILE A 279 -2.43 -15.56 5.02
C ILE A 279 -3.07 -16.70 4.25
N SER A 280 -3.87 -16.41 3.23
CA SER A 280 -4.56 -17.44 2.44
C SER A 280 -3.59 -18.37 1.71
N ARG A 281 -2.50 -17.82 1.18
CA ARG A 281 -1.45 -18.59 0.50
C ARG A 281 -0.59 -19.39 1.48
N ALA A 282 -0.27 -18.84 2.64
CA ALA A 282 0.44 -19.56 3.69
C ALA A 282 -0.33 -20.79 4.19
N ARG A 283 -1.67 -20.77 4.18
CA ARG A 283 -2.52 -21.90 4.55
C ARG A 283 -2.56 -23.01 3.50
N VAL A 284 -2.67 -22.67 2.21
CA VAL A 284 -2.74 -23.63 1.11
C VAL A 284 -1.49 -24.51 1.03
N GLN A 285 -0.32 -23.98 1.35
CA GLN A 285 0.94 -24.74 1.35
C GLN A 285 1.02 -25.80 2.44
N THR A 286 0.25 -25.69 3.52
CA THR A 286 0.23 -26.69 4.61
C THR A 286 -0.64 -27.89 4.31
N GLU A 287 -1.65 -27.77 3.45
CA GLU A 287 -2.53 -28.88 3.08
C GLU A 287 -1.86 -29.89 2.11
N LYS A 288 -0.77 -29.50 1.45
CA LYS A 288 -0.10 -30.31 0.42
C LYS A 288 1.14 -31.09 0.89
N LEU A 289 1.56 -30.94 2.14
CA LEU A 289 2.64 -31.75 2.70
C LEU A 289 2.08 -33.13 3.10
N PRO A 290 2.45 -34.25 2.39
CA PRO A 290 2.15 -35.60 2.88
C PRO A 290 2.91 -35.81 4.20
N GLU A 291 2.28 -36.56 5.09
CA GLU A 291 2.89 -37.04 6.34
C GLU A 291 4.06 -37.99 6.06
#